data_bafefe39aa63d8822b3bdc8f01f9aae4
#
_entry.id   bafefe39aa63d8822b3bdc8f01f9aae4
#
_cell.length_a   1.000
_cell.length_b   1.000
_cell.length_c   1.000
_cell.angle_alpha   90.00
_cell.angle_beta   90.00
_cell.angle_gamma   90.00
#
_symmetry.space_group_name_H-M   'P 1'
#
loop_
_entity.id
_entity.type
_entity.pdbx_description
1 polymer ?
#
loop_
_entity_poly.entity_id
_entity_poly.type
_entity_poly.pdbx_seq_one_letter_code
_entity_poly.pdbx_strand_id
1 'polypeptide(L)'
;NDHWIVPYNHNHARISRAITSLRLLHSCELASWFYQEVIRLAGADFDKMHKSNKFWSSYASPLSDQIAGCFVGLAIGDALGAPVEFCRRGTFAEVTAYREGGKFNLPSGAWTDDTAMALCLADSLIKNDGLNTNDLLEGFCEWASDGVNTSTGVAVGIGQNTLRTLGSYKRDGSLEAKAFGSKNDGNGSIMRLAAVPCRYAHDIEGGNTVARGQSKTTHASTLAQECSHYLSELITHLFQGRTLDEARHILSKQTWSDPATHALLIELKGLDATAI
;
A
#
# COMPACT_ATOMS: atom_id res chain seq x y z
N ASN A 1 -3.27 42.12 -13.99
CA ASN A 1 -2.38 41.19 -14.74
C ASN A 1 -2.80 39.73 -14.57
N ASP A 2 -4.10 39.45 -14.86
CA ASP A 2 -4.71 38.14 -14.57
C ASP A 2 -4.75 37.21 -15.80
N HIS A 3 -3.87 37.45 -16.77
CA HIS A 3 -3.83 36.73 -18.04
C HIS A 3 -3.46 35.25 -17.93
N TRP A 4 -3.06 34.76 -16.74
CA TRP A 4 -2.73 33.35 -16.52
C TRP A 4 -3.88 32.56 -15.88
N ILE A 5 -4.89 33.27 -15.35
CA ILE A 5 -6.05 32.70 -14.66
C ILE A 5 -7.17 32.41 -15.69
N VAL A 6 -6.86 31.58 -16.66
CA VAL A 6 -7.82 31.16 -17.71
C VAL A 6 -7.62 29.70 -18.03
N PRO A 7 -8.66 28.97 -18.49
CA PRO A 7 -8.49 27.60 -18.93
C PRO A 7 -7.42 27.50 -20.04
N TYR A 8 -6.54 26.49 -19.94
CA TYR A 8 -5.53 26.19 -20.99
C TYR A 8 -4.43 27.24 -21.26
N ASN A 9 -3.98 27.96 -20.22
CA ASN A 9 -2.88 28.89 -20.39
C ASN A 9 -1.51 28.16 -20.38
N HIS A 10 -0.59 28.56 -21.28
CA HIS A 10 0.77 27.99 -21.32
C HIS A 10 1.59 28.23 -20.03
N ASN A 11 1.24 29.21 -19.22
CA ASN A 11 1.85 29.43 -17.89
C ASN A 11 1.52 28.31 -16.91
N HIS A 12 0.39 27.58 -17.10
CA HIS A 12 0.08 26.41 -16.29
C HIS A 12 1.16 25.32 -16.41
N ALA A 13 1.75 25.14 -17.60
CA ALA A 13 2.86 24.21 -17.78
C ALA A 13 4.14 24.68 -17.07
N ARG A 14 4.34 25.99 -16.91
CA ARG A 14 5.46 26.55 -16.14
C ARG A 14 5.25 26.34 -14.64
N ILE A 15 4.04 26.58 -14.13
CA ILE A 15 3.65 26.28 -12.74
C ILE A 15 3.82 24.80 -12.45
N SER A 16 3.34 23.92 -13.34
CA SER A 16 3.52 22.46 -13.21
C SER A 16 4.98 22.06 -13.08
N ARG A 17 5.85 22.61 -13.95
CA ARG A 17 7.30 22.34 -13.88
C ARG A 17 7.93 22.89 -12.60
N ALA A 18 7.51 24.06 -12.13
CA ALA A 18 8.00 24.63 -10.88
C ALA A 18 7.63 23.75 -9.69
N ILE A 19 6.36 23.35 -9.55
CA ILE A 19 5.90 22.45 -8.48
C ILE A 19 6.67 21.13 -8.53
N THR A 20 6.78 20.51 -9.71
CA THR A 20 7.52 19.25 -9.89
C THR A 20 8.99 19.40 -9.52
N SER A 21 9.64 20.48 -9.97
CA SER A 21 11.06 20.73 -9.67
C SER A 21 11.29 20.97 -8.18
N LEU A 22 10.44 21.75 -7.53
CA LEU A 22 10.54 22.00 -6.10
C LEU A 22 10.39 20.70 -5.30
N ARG A 23 9.44 19.85 -5.68
CA ARG A 23 9.24 18.55 -5.06
C ARG A 23 10.44 17.63 -5.23
N LEU A 24 10.95 17.49 -6.46
CA LEU A 24 12.02 16.54 -6.80
C LEU A 24 13.41 16.99 -6.35
N LEU A 25 13.68 18.31 -6.37
CA LEU A 25 15.03 18.85 -6.13
C LEU A 25 15.21 19.46 -4.74
N HIS A 26 14.11 19.74 -4.02
CA HIS A 26 14.16 20.39 -2.72
C HIS A 26 13.34 19.63 -1.68
N SER A 27 12.04 19.95 -1.58
CA SER A 27 11.14 19.30 -0.62
C SER A 27 9.68 19.41 -1.03
N CYS A 28 8.86 18.52 -0.48
CA CYS A 28 7.42 18.52 -0.62
C CYS A 28 6.77 19.76 0.02
N GLU A 29 7.34 20.22 1.15
CA GLU A 29 6.87 21.41 1.86
C GLU A 29 7.03 22.67 1.01
N LEU A 30 8.16 22.81 0.31
CA LEU A 30 8.40 23.95 -0.57
C LEU A 30 7.50 23.91 -1.81
N ALA A 31 7.24 22.73 -2.37
CA ALA A 31 6.27 22.54 -3.44
C ALA A 31 4.85 22.86 -2.99
N SER A 32 4.47 22.44 -1.79
CA SER A 32 3.18 22.73 -1.16
C SER A 32 3.01 24.23 -0.89
N TRP A 33 4.02 24.87 -0.32
CA TRP A 33 4.02 26.31 -0.11
C TRP A 33 3.85 27.09 -1.42
N PHE A 34 4.59 26.73 -2.46
CA PHE A 34 4.47 27.38 -3.78
C PHE A 34 3.06 27.18 -4.37
N TYR A 35 2.48 26.00 -4.23
CA TYR A 35 1.12 25.74 -4.66
C TYR A 35 0.08 26.57 -3.90
N GLN A 36 0.21 26.72 -2.58
CA GLN A 36 -0.65 27.59 -1.78
C GLN A 36 -0.54 29.06 -2.21
N GLU A 37 0.65 29.53 -2.58
CA GLU A 37 0.83 30.88 -3.14
C GLU A 37 0.13 31.04 -4.50
N VAL A 38 0.13 30.01 -5.35
CA VAL A 38 -0.62 30.01 -6.61
C VAL A 38 -2.12 30.16 -6.34
N ILE A 39 -2.68 29.41 -5.37
CA ILE A 39 -4.08 29.52 -4.96
C ILE A 39 -4.38 30.93 -4.46
N ARG A 40 -3.55 31.47 -3.55
CA ARG A 40 -3.72 32.80 -2.96
C ARG A 40 -3.73 33.90 -4.02
N LEU A 41 -2.83 33.82 -4.99
CA LEU A 41 -2.72 34.79 -6.07
C LEU A 41 -3.88 34.71 -7.07
N ALA A 42 -4.42 33.51 -7.30
CA ALA A 42 -5.58 33.32 -8.17
C ALA A 42 -6.89 33.75 -7.53
N GLY A 43 -6.97 33.71 -6.20
CA GLY A 43 -8.15 34.16 -5.45
C GLY A 43 -9.45 33.45 -5.91
N ALA A 44 -10.52 34.23 -6.05
CA ALA A 44 -11.82 33.68 -6.45
C ALA A 44 -11.87 33.07 -7.87
N ASP A 45 -10.86 33.34 -8.69
CA ASP A 45 -10.78 32.83 -10.06
C ASP A 45 -10.06 31.49 -10.19
N PHE A 46 -9.59 30.90 -9.06
CA PHE A 46 -8.84 29.65 -9.04
C PHE A 46 -9.61 28.47 -9.69
N ASP A 47 -10.91 28.42 -9.52
CA ASP A 47 -11.77 27.39 -10.11
C ASP A 47 -11.72 27.34 -11.64
N LYS A 48 -11.35 28.43 -12.30
CA LYS A 48 -11.15 28.47 -13.76
C LYS A 48 -9.99 27.57 -14.21
N MET A 49 -9.10 27.18 -13.29
CA MET A 49 -7.92 26.34 -13.53
C MET A 49 -8.09 24.89 -13.10
N HIS A 50 -9.32 24.39 -12.92
CA HIS A 50 -9.62 23.09 -12.33
C HIS A 50 -8.83 21.90 -12.90
N LYS A 51 -8.54 21.88 -14.21
CA LYS A 51 -7.74 20.80 -14.84
C LYS A 51 -6.28 20.83 -14.40
N SER A 52 -5.68 22.03 -14.36
CA SER A 52 -4.30 22.20 -13.90
C SER A 52 -4.21 22.00 -12.39
N ASN A 53 -5.23 22.45 -11.65
CA ASN A 53 -5.31 22.29 -10.22
C ASN A 53 -5.29 20.81 -9.78
N LYS A 54 -6.00 19.93 -10.49
CA LYS A 54 -5.98 18.49 -10.22
C LYS A 54 -4.55 17.92 -10.25
N PHE A 55 -3.73 18.38 -11.20
CA PHE A 55 -2.32 18.01 -11.27
C PHE A 55 -1.50 18.68 -10.15
N TRP A 56 -1.63 20.00 -9.97
CA TRP A 56 -0.84 20.73 -8.99
C TRP A 56 -1.07 20.27 -7.56
N SER A 57 -2.32 20.05 -7.17
CA SER A 57 -2.67 19.57 -5.84
C SER A 57 -2.04 18.21 -5.53
N SER A 58 -2.05 17.29 -6.49
CA SER A 58 -1.46 15.96 -6.28
C SER A 58 0.06 16.02 -6.14
N TYR A 59 0.73 16.87 -6.94
CA TYR A 59 2.20 16.99 -6.88
C TYR A 59 2.71 17.87 -5.71
N ALA A 60 1.89 18.78 -5.21
CA ALA A 60 2.24 19.60 -4.06
C ALA A 60 1.86 18.99 -2.71
N SER A 61 1.12 17.88 -2.71
CA SER A 61 0.62 17.26 -1.47
C SER A 61 1.69 16.39 -0.82
N PRO A 62 2.03 16.61 0.46
CA PRO A 62 2.87 15.68 1.23
C PRO A 62 2.29 14.26 1.23
N LEU A 63 0.97 14.12 1.25
CA LEU A 63 0.29 12.82 1.19
C LEU A 63 0.64 12.03 -0.10
N SER A 64 0.81 12.71 -1.25
CA SER A 64 1.23 12.03 -2.49
C SER A 64 2.60 11.39 -2.38
N ASP A 65 3.54 12.02 -1.66
CA ASP A 65 4.86 11.44 -1.41
C ASP A 65 4.79 10.27 -0.43
N GLN A 66 3.97 10.39 0.60
CA GLN A 66 3.76 9.31 1.57
C GLN A 66 3.12 8.09 0.91
N ILE A 67 2.12 8.29 0.04
CA ILE A 67 1.48 7.22 -0.74
C ILE A 67 2.51 6.57 -1.69
N ALA A 68 3.27 7.36 -2.44
CA ALA A 68 4.32 6.86 -3.31
C ALA A 68 5.38 6.09 -2.50
N GLY A 69 5.80 6.65 -1.36
CA GLY A 69 6.75 6.03 -0.43
C GLY A 69 6.25 4.72 0.14
N CYS A 70 4.97 4.58 0.42
CA CYS A 70 4.35 3.34 0.91
C CYS A 70 4.47 2.22 -0.12
N PHE A 71 4.09 2.47 -1.39
CA PHE A 71 4.20 1.47 -2.46
C PHE A 71 5.63 1.18 -2.87
N VAL A 72 6.45 2.21 -3.05
CA VAL A 72 7.87 2.05 -3.40
C VAL A 72 8.62 1.36 -2.27
N GLY A 73 8.32 1.71 -1.02
CA GLY A 73 8.90 1.05 0.16
C GLY A 73 8.55 -0.43 0.25
N LEU A 74 7.29 -0.80 -0.05
CA LEU A 74 6.89 -2.19 -0.16
C LEU A 74 7.72 -2.94 -1.22
N ALA A 75 7.79 -2.39 -2.44
CA ALA A 75 8.52 -3.03 -3.54
C ALA A 75 10.03 -3.14 -3.28
N ILE A 76 10.63 -2.13 -2.64
CA ILE A 76 12.03 -2.17 -2.20
C ILE A 76 12.24 -3.24 -1.14
N GLY A 77 11.37 -3.29 -0.11
CA GLY A 77 11.46 -4.26 0.98
C GLY A 77 11.31 -5.70 0.47
N ASP A 78 10.32 -5.95 -0.37
CA ASP A 78 10.10 -7.23 -1.03
C ASP A 78 11.32 -7.67 -1.87
N ALA A 79 11.79 -6.81 -2.78
CA ALA A 79 12.93 -7.12 -3.64
C ALA A 79 14.27 -7.29 -2.88
N LEU A 80 14.45 -6.61 -1.73
CA LEU A 80 15.60 -6.83 -0.85
C LEU A 80 15.47 -8.13 -0.06
N GLY A 81 14.26 -8.46 0.39
CA GLY A 81 13.98 -9.63 1.21
C GLY A 81 13.92 -10.96 0.43
N ALA A 82 13.44 -10.93 -0.81
CA ALA A 82 13.21 -12.13 -1.62
C ALA A 82 14.42 -13.10 -1.70
N PRO A 83 15.69 -12.66 -1.85
CA PRO A 83 16.83 -13.58 -1.89
C PRO A 83 17.12 -14.30 -0.57
N VAL A 84 16.63 -13.80 0.55
CA VAL A 84 16.83 -14.39 1.89
C VAL A 84 15.57 -14.97 2.49
N GLU A 85 14.46 -14.86 1.78
CA GLU A 85 13.20 -15.48 2.16
C GLU A 85 13.39 -16.98 2.39
N PHE A 86 12.78 -17.54 3.43
CA PHE A 86 12.96 -18.90 3.92
C PHE A 86 14.36 -19.23 4.51
N CYS A 87 15.30 -18.30 4.53
CA CYS A 87 16.54 -18.46 5.27
C CYS A 87 16.29 -18.28 6.78
N ARG A 88 16.98 -19.07 7.59
CA ARG A 88 16.89 -18.89 9.05
C ARG A 88 17.51 -17.55 9.44
N ARG A 89 16.80 -16.78 10.28
CA ARG A 89 17.29 -15.49 10.79
C ARG A 89 18.68 -15.64 11.40
N GLY A 90 19.59 -14.73 11.07
CA GLY A 90 20.97 -14.73 11.54
C GLY A 90 21.91 -15.71 10.83
N THR A 91 21.47 -16.40 9.76
CA THR A 91 22.31 -17.34 8.96
C THR A 91 22.78 -16.76 7.63
N PHE A 92 22.44 -15.55 7.29
CA PHE A 92 22.85 -14.84 6.07
C PHE A 92 23.50 -13.50 6.41
N ALA A 93 24.34 -13.01 5.49
CA ALA A 93 24.96 -11.70 5.62
C ALA A 93 23.90 -10.59 5.56
N GLU A 94 24.17 -9.47 6.24
CA GLU A 94 23.32 -8.28 6.19
C GLU A 94 22.94 -7.93 4.76
N VAL A 95 21.65 -7.59 4.54
CA VAL A 95 21.13 -7.25 3.23
C VAL A 95 21.22 -5.73 3.06
N THR A 96 22.26 -5.28 2.37
CA THR A 96 22.53 -3.85 2.11
C THR A 96 22.30 -3.44 0.66
N ALA A 97 22.02 -4.38 -0.23
CA ALA A 97 21.80 -4.13 -1.65
C ALA A 97 20.95 -5.25 -2.28
N TYR A 98 20.35 -4.94 -3.42
CA TYR A 98 19.69 -5.96 -4.24
C TYR A 98 20.69 -7.00 -4.70
N ARG A 99 20.27 -8.28 -4.70
CA ARG A 99 21.07 -9.42 -5.17
C ARG A 99 20.17 -10.41 -5.89
N GLU A 100 20.77 -11.19 -6.77
CA GLU A 100 20.09 -12.29 -7.44
C GLU A 100 20.05 -13.54 -6.55
N GLY A 101 19.17 -14.49 -6.89
CA GLY A 101 19.12 -15.83 -6.29
C GLY A 101 17.93 -16.05 -5.37
N GLY A 102 18.19 -16.61 -4.18
CA GLY A 102 17.16 -17.05 -3.24
C GLY A 102 16.44 -18.31 -3.71
N LYS A 103 15.37 -18.69 -2.98
CA LYS A 103 14.58 -19.90 -3.26
C LYS A 103 13.98 -19.93 -4.66
N PHE A 104 13.66 -18.78 -5.22
CA PHE A 104 13.02 -18.65 -6.52
C PHE A 104 14.00 -18.31 -7.65
N ASN A 105 15.29 -18.21 -7.34
CA ASN A 105 16.35 -17.84 -8.30
C ASN A 105 16.03 -16.57 -9.09
N LEU A 106 15.63 -15.52 -8.38
CA LEU A 106 15.20 -14.27 -8.96
C LEU A 106 16.36 -13.38 -9.43
N PRO A 107 16.17 -12.58 -10.47
CA PRO A 107 17.13 -11.54 -10.82
C PRO A 107 17.18 -10.44 -9.74
N SER A 108 18.30 -9.73 -9.66
CA SER A 108 18.49 -8.64 -8.71
C SER A 108 17.42 -7.55 -8.86
N GLY A 109 16.78 -7.19 -7.76
CA GLY A 109 15.70 -6.17 -7.73
C GLY A 109 14.32 -6.69 -8.13
N ALA A 110 14.16 -7.98 -8.39
CA ALA A 110 12.85 -8.56 -8.64
C ALA A 110 12.02 -8.64 -7.35
N TRP A 111 10.76 -8.22 -7.43
CA TRP A 111 9.77 -8.39 -6.35
C TRP A 111 8.95 -9.67 -6.54
N THR A 112 8.27 -10.10 -5.48
CA THR A 112 7.51 -11.35 -5.40
C THR A 112 5.99 -11.11 -5.30
N ASP A 113 5.27 -11.99 -4.62
CA ASP A 113 3.83 -11.92 -4.43
C ASP A 113 3.39 -10.74 -3.55
N ASP A 114 4.20 -10.27 -2.63
CA ASP A 114 3.90 -9.09 -1.79
C ASP A 114 3.52 -7.89 -2.65
N THR A 115 4.43 -7.47 -3.50
CA THR A 115 4.23 -6.31 -4.37
C THR A 115 3.23 -6.61 -5.49
N ALA A 116 3.32 -7.78 -6.12
CA ALA A 116 2.44 -8.14 -7.23
C ALA A 116 0.96 -8.17 -6.80
N MET A 117 0.66 -8.79 -5.65
CA MET A 117 -0.71 -8.83 -5.12
C MET A 117 -1.17 -7.47 -4.58
N ALA A 118 -0.26 -6.62 -4.07
CA ALA A 118 -0.59 -5.25 -3.70
C ALA A 118 -1.00 -4.42 -4.92
N LEU A 119 -0.33 -4.58 -6.06
CA LEU A 119 -0.71 -3.94 -7.33
C LEU A 119 -2.07 -4.45 -7.83
N CYS A 120 -2.34 -5.77 -7.78
CA CYS A 120 -3.65 -6.32 -8.12
C CYS A 120 -4.77 -5.74 -7.23
N LEU A 121 -4.52 -5.58 -5.94
CA LEU A 121 -5.47 -4.95 -5.01
C LEU A 121 -5.67 -3.47 -5.35
N ALA A 122 -4.60 -2.73 -5.67
CA ALA A 122 -4.71 -1.33 -6.08
C ALA A 122 -5.53 -1.17 -7.36
N ASP A 123 -5.26 -1.97 -8.38
CA ASP A 123 -6.00 -1.95 -9.65
C ASP A 123 -7.49 -2.21 -9.43
N SER A 124 -7.82 -3.23 -8.62
CA SER A 124 -9.21 -3.57 -8.30
C SER A 124 -9.92 -2.46 -7.53
N LEU A 125 -9.26 -1.85 -6.51
CA LEU A 125 -9.82 -0.74 -5.74
C LEU A 125 -10.06 0.51 -6.59
N ILE A 126 -9.18 0.79 -7.54
CA ILE A 126 -9.31 1.94 -8.46
C ILE A 126 -10.46 1.68 -9.44
N LYS A 127 -10.49 0.51 -10.06
CA LYS A 127 -11.47 0.12 -11.07
C LYS A 127 -12.91 0.14 -10.54
N ASN A 128 -13.11 -0.33 -9.30
CA ASN A 128 -14.44 -0.52 -8.71
C ASN A 128 -14.82 0.60 -7.72
N ASP A 129 -13.97 1.60 -7.52
CA ASP A 129 -14.13 2.65 -6.50
C ASP A 129 -14.34 2.10 -5.08
N GLY A 130 -13.78 0.93 -4.79
CA GLY A 130 -13.89 0.21 -3.53
C GLY A 130 -13.61 -1.28 -3.69
N LEU A 131 -13.84 -2.06 -2.62
CA LEU A 131 -13.59 -3.50 -2.63
C LEU A 131 -14.66 -4.25 -3.43
N ASN A 132 -14.24 -4.88 -4.51
CA ASN A 132 -15.01 -5.88 -5.23
C ASN A 132 -14.27 -7.21 -5.15
N THR A 133 -14.76 -8.12 -4.33
CA THR A 133 -14.10 -9.41 -4.03
C THR A 133 -13.94 -10.28 -5.27
N ASN A 134 -14.93 -10.27 -6.16
CA ASN A 134 -14.86 -11.03 -7.40
C ASN A 134 -13.75 -10.52 -8.32
N ASP A 135 -13.74 -9.21 -8.58
CA ASP A 135 -12.73 -8.56 -9.42
C ASP A 135 -11.31 -8.73 -8.83
N LEU A 136 -11.17 -8.64 -7.50
CA LEU A 136 -9.90 -8.87 -6.83
C LEU A 136 -9.40 -10.32 -7.01
N LEU A 137 -10.28 -11.32 -6.89
CA LEU A 137 -9.93 -12.72 -7.09
C LEU A 137 -9.63 -13.03 -8.56
N GLU A 138 -10.30 -12.37 -9.52
CA GLU A 138 -9.94 -12.43 -10.94
C GLU A 138 -8.53 -11.91 -11.16
N GLY A 139 -8.20 -10.72 -10.64
CA GLY A 139 -6.85 -10.16 -10.74
C GLY A 139 -5.77 -11.05 -10.11
N PHE A 140 -6.06 -11.70 -8.98
CA PHE A 140 -5.16 -12.69 -8.39
C PHE A 140 -5.02 -13.95 -9.25
N CYS A 141 -6.06 -14.37 -9.95
CA CYS A 141 -5.96 -15.47 -10.90
C CYS A 141 -5.10 -15.10 -12.12
N GLU A 142 -5.25 -13.90 -12.67
CA GLU A 142 -4.45 -13.39 -13.78
C GLU A 142 -2.97 -13.24 -13.36
N TRP A 143 -2.73 -12.72 -12.15
CA TRP A 143 -1.39 -12.73 -11.57
C TRP A 143 -0.80 -14.14 -11.53
N ALA A 144 -1.55 -15.12 -11.00
CA ALA A 144 -1.05 -16.47 -10.79
C ALA A 144 -0.84 -17.26 -12.11
N SER A 145 -1.68 -17.04 -13.15
CA SER A 145 -1.62 -17.75 -14.42
C SER A 145 -0.82 -17.04 -15.51
N ASP A 146 -0.91 -15.72 -15.58
CA ASP A 146 -0.43 -14.92 -16.71
C ASP A 146 0.73 -13.98 -16.31
N GLY A 147 1.09 -13.96 -15.02
CA GLY A 147 2.18 -13.13 -14.50
C GLY A 147 1.87 -11.64 -14.46
N VAL A 148 0.59 -11.25 -14.45
CA VAL A 148 0.18 -9.84 -14.34
C VAL A 148 0.77 -9.23 -13.06
N ASN A 149 1.27 -7.98 -13.16
CA ASN A 149 1.90 -7.26 -12.05
C ASN A 149 3.19 -7.90 -11.47
N THR A 150 3.75 -8.92 -12.09
CA THR A 150 5.02 -9.50 -11.65
C THR A 150 6.22 -8.74 -12.21
N SER A 151 7.36 -8.85 -11.54
CA SER A 151 8.63 -8.27 -12.01
C SER A 151 9.31 -9.09 -13.11
N THR A 152 8.96 -10.36 -13.25
CA THR A 152 9.64 -11.34 -14.14
C THR A 152 8.72 -11.93 -15.21
N GLY A 153 7.45 -11.56 -15.24
CA GLY A 153 6.46 -12.18 -16.14
C GLY A 153 5.90 -13.52 -15.62
N VAL A 154 6.35 -14.00 -14.45
CA VAL A 154 5.91 -15.27 -13.86
C VAL A 154 5.61 -15.03 -12.37
N ALA A 155 4.47 -15.54 -11.89
CA ALA A 155 4.12 -15.47 -10.48
C ALA A 155 5.05 -16.38 -9.64
N VAL A 156 5.60 -15.80 -8.57
CA VAL A 156 6.42 -16.51 -7.58
C VAL A 156 5.88 -16.22 -6.18
N GLY A 157 6.23 -17.05 -5.20
CA GLY A 157 5.86 -16.83 -3.80
C GLY A 157 4.43 -17.25 -3.41
N ILE A 158 3.65 -17.84 -4.31
CA ILE A 158 2.23 -18.14 -4.04
C ILE A 158 2.06 -18.97 -2.76
N GLY A 159 1.48 -18.36 -1.72
CA GLY A 159 1.19 -19.02 -0.45
C GLY A 159 0.07 -20.06 -0.56
N GLN A 160 0.11 -21.08 0.31
CA GLN A 160 -0.85 -22.18 0.28
C GLN A 160 -2.31 -21.75 0.47
N ASN A 161 -2.57 -20.74 1.31
CA ASN A 161 -3.92 -20.22 1.52
C ASN A 161 -4.45 -19.53 0.25
N THR A 162 -3.62 -18.71 -0.37
CA THR A 162 -3.92 -18.06 -1.66
C THR A 162 -4.21 -19.11 -2.72
N LEU A 163 -3.32 -20.09 -2.91
CA LEU A 163 -3.49 -21.13 -3.92
C LEU A 163 -4.79 -21.93 -3.74
N ARG A 164 -5.13 -22.31 -2.49
CA ARG A 164 -6.39 -23.02 -2.18
C ARG A 164 -7.62 -22.16 -2.50
N THR A 165 -7.57 -20.88 -2.16
CA THR A 165 -8.68 -19.96 -2.43
C THR A 165 -8.89 -19.76 -3.93
N LEU A 166 -7.82 -19.50 -4.69
CA LEU A 166 -7.93 -19.36 -6.14
C LEU A 166 -8.44 -20.64 -6.80
N GLY A 167 -8.03 -21.82 -6.30
CA GLY A 167 -8.57 -23.10 -6.74
C GLY A 167 -10.05 -23.27 -6.43
N SER A 168 -10.53 -22.82 -5.27
CA SER A 168 -11.97 -22.83 -4.91
C SER A 168 -12.75 -21.82 -5.75
N TYR A 169 -12.24 -20.62 -5.90
CA TYR A 169 -12.86 -19.59 -6.75
C TYR A 169 -13.06 -20.07 -8.19
N LYS A 170 -12.00 -20.63 -8.81
CA LYS A 170 -12.08 -21.17 -10.18
C LYS A 170 -13.05 -22.37 -10.31
N ARG A 171 -13.21 -23.17 -9.26
CA ARG A 171 -14.04 -24.38 -9.29
C ARG A 171 -15.53 -24.08 -9.02
N ASP A 172 -15.84 -23.26 -8.04
CA ASP A 172 -17.19 -23.07 -7.51
C ASP A 172 -17.60 -21.61 -7.24
N GLY A 173 -16.77 -20.62 -7.62
CA GLY A 173 -17.05 -19.21 -7.45
C GLY A 173 -16.98 -18.71 -6.01
N SER A 174 -16.33 -19.44 -5.10
CA SER A 174 -16.19 -19.03 -3.69
C SER A 174 -15.43 -17.73 -3.57
N LEU A 175 -16.02 -16.69 -2.96
CA LEU A 175 -15.45 -15.34 -2.82
C LEU A 175 -14.64 -15.14 -1.53
N GLU A 176 -14.73 -16.08 -0.59
CA GLU A 176 -14.02 -16.03 0.69
C GLU A 176 -13.29 -17.35 0.95
N ALA A 177 -12.15 -17.23 1.62
CA ALA A 177 -11.39 -18.40 2.06
C ALA A 177 -12.18 -19.20 3.12
N LYS A 178 -12.09 -20.51 3.04
CA LYS A 178 -12.62 -21.37 4.10
C LYS A 178 -11.74 -21.29 5.33
N ALA A 179 -12.35 -21.16 6.51
CA ALA A 179 -11.61 -21.19 7.77
C ALA A 179 -11.08 -22.61 8.05
N PHE A 180 -9.76 -22.76 8.22
CA PHE A 180 -9.10 -24.01 8.57
C PHE A 180 -8.31 -23.89 9.91
N GLY A 181 -8.85 -23.12 10.86
CA GLY A 181 -8.19 -22.83 12.13
C GLY A 181 -6.89 -22.02 11.94
N SER A 182 -5.90 -22.24 12.79
CA SER A 182 -4.61 -21.53 12.77
C SER A 182 -3.80 -21.69 11.45
N LYS A 183 -4.17 -22.61 10.58
CA LYS A 183 -3.55 -22.75 9.26
C LYS A 183 -3.88 -21.59 8.29
N ASN A 184 -4.80 -20.71 8.67
CA ASN A 184 -5.17 -19.52 7.90
C ASN A 184 -4.48 -18.23 8.40
N ASP A 185 -3.56 -18.34 9.35
CA ASP A 185 -2.88 -17.20 9.99
C ASP A 185 -1.61 -16.76 9.24
N GLY A 186 -1.50 -17.07 7.96
CA GLY A 186 -0.40 -16.59 7.12
C GLY A 186 -0.46 -15.08 6.87
N ASN A 187 0.68 -14.49 6.50
CA ASN A 187 0.84 -13.05 6.27
C ASN A 187 0.32 -12.55 4.90
N GLY A 188 -0.18 -13.43 4.04
CA GLY A 188 -0.50 -13.10 2.65
C GLY A 188 -1.59 -12.03 2.45
N SER A 189 -2.36 -11.66 3.47
CA SER A 189 -3.28 -10.54 3.41
C SER A 189 -2.67 -9.22 3.91
N ILE A 190 -1.67 -9.29 4.79
CA ILE A 190 -0.94 -8.12 5.32
C ILE A 190 0.10 -7.64 4.32
N MET A 191 0.86 -8.55 3.72
CA MET A 191 1.95 -8.22 2.80
C MET A 191 1.51 -7.34 1.62
N ARG A 192 0.27 -7.50 1.14
CA ARG A 192 -0.30 -6.78 0.00
C ARG A 192 -1.13 -5.54 0.38
N LEU A 193 -1.18 -5.18 1.66
CA LEU A 193 -2.15 -4.24 2.22
C LEU A 193 -1.96 -2.79 1.80
N ALA A 194 -0.78 -2.39 1.32
CA ALA A 194 -0.39 -1.00 1.05
C ALA A 194 -1.44 -0.20 0.24
N ALA A 195 -2.16 -0.87 -0.68
CA ALA A 195 -3.21 -0.23 -1.49
C ALA A 195 -4.37 0.33 -0.66
N VAL A 196 -4.70 -0.30 0.47
CA VAL A 196 -5.87 0.09 1.29
C VAL A 196 -5.64 1.44 1.98
N PRO A 197 -4.62 1.64 2.84
CA PRO A 197 -4.39 2.94 3.47
C PRO A 197 -4.11 4.04 2.45
N CYS A 198 -3.50 3.73 1.29
CA CYS A 198 -3.30 4.70 0.23
C CYS A 198 -4.62 5.20 -0.37
N ARG A 199 -5.58 4.31 -0.61
CA ARG A 199 -6.91 4.67 -1.15
C ARG A 199 -7.80 5.36 -0.11
N TYR A 200 -7.67 4.98 1.15
CA TYR A 200 -8.51 5.42 2.27
C TYR A 200 -7.77 6.34 3.25
N ALA A 201 -6.79 7.12 2.80
CA ALA A 201 -5.97 7.99 3.64
C ALA A 201 -6.76 9.01 4.48
N HIS A 202 -7.97 9.36 4.03
CA HIS A 202 -8.89 10.29 4.70
C HIS A 202 -10.12 9.60 5.32
N ASP A 203 -10.24 8.28 5.19
CA ASP A 203 -11.39 7.50 5.67
C ASP A 203 -10.91 6.23 6.40
N ILE A 204 -10.65 6.37 7.70
CA ILE A 204 -10.16 5.27 8.55
C ILE A 204 -11.16 4.13 8.59
N GLU A 205 -12.46 4.39 8.77
CA GLU A 205 -13.47 3.34 8.92
C GLU A 205 -13.67 2.55 7.63
N GLY A 206 -13.74 3.25 6.50
CA GLY A 206 -13.78 2.62 5.18
C GLY A 206 -12.52 1.78 4.92
N GLY A 207 -11.34 2.32 5.25
CA GLY A 207 -10.06 1.61 5.16
C GLY A 207 -10.03 0.33 6.01
N ASN A 208 -10.48 0.40 7.25
CA ASN A 208 -10.55 -0.75 8.16
C ASN A 208 -11.50 -1.85 7.67
N THR A 209 -12.65 -1.45 7.14
CA THR A 209 -13.63 -2.36 6.53
C THR A 209 -13.02 -3.08 5.33
N VAL A 210 -12.36 -2.34 4.44
CA VAL A 210 -11.71 -2.90 3.24
C VAL A 210 -10.50 -3.77 3.61
N ALA A 211 -9.71 -3.37 4.61
CA ALA A 211 -8.57 -4.16 5.10
C ALA A 211 -9.01 -5.55 5.59
N ARG A 212 -10.07 -5.63 6.38
CA ARG A 212 -10.66 -6.89 6.82
C ARG A 212 -11.29 -7.67 5.64
N GLY A 213 -12.02 -6.99 4.77
CA GLY A 213 -12.69 -7.60 3.61
C GLY A 213 -11.71 -8.25 2.64
N GLN A 214 -10.63 -7.54 2.26
CA GLN A 214 -9.60 -8.09 1.38
C GLN A 214 -8.85 -9.27 2.04
N SER A 215 -8.69 -9.26 3.37
CA SER A 215 -8.08 -10.39 4.08
C SER A 215 -8.94 -11.65 3.93
N LYS A 216 -10.25 -11.56 4.12
CA LYS A 216 -11.18 -12.69 4.00
C LYS A 216 -11.11 -13.40 2.66
N THR A 217 -10.70 -12.73 1.59
CA THR A 217 -10.61 -13.37 0.28
C THR A 217 -9.69 -14.58 0.29
N THR A 218 -8.57 -14.51 1.02
CA THR A 218 -7.53 -15.57 1.05
C THR A 218 -7.16 -16.03 2.46
N HIS A 219 -7.40 -15.21 3.48
CA HIS A 219 -7.02 -15.44 4.89
C HIS A 219 -8.21 -15.09 5.80
N ALA A 220 -9.05 -16.07 6.10
CA ALA A 220 -10.32 -15.86 6.78
C ALA A 220 -10.22 -15.84 8.31
N SER A 221 -9.03 -16.08 8.91
CA SER A 221 -8.88 -16.06 10.36
C SER A 221 -9.12 -14.66 10.93
N THR A 222 -9.66 -14.59 12.15
CA THR A 222 -9.85 -13.33 12.85
C THR A 222 -8.52 -12.60 13.04
N LEU A 223 -7.46 -13.33 13.40
CA LEU A 223 -6.12 -12.80 13.57
C LEU A 223 -5.62 -12.10 12.29
N ALA A 224 -5.69 -12.75 11.12
CA ALA A 224 -5.24 -12.16 9.87
C ALA A 224 -6.02 -10.89 9.50
N GLN A 225 -7.34 -10.89 9.74
CA GLN A 225 -8.20 -9.72 9.51
C GLN A 225 -7.86 -8.57 10.46
N GLU A 226 -7.64 -8.86 11.74
CA GLU A 226 -7.29 -7.85 12.75
C GLU A 226 -5.90 -7.28 12.53
N CYS A 227 -4.91 -8.09 12.18
CA CYS A 227 -3.59 -7.62 11.79
C CYS A 227 -3.63 -6.72 10.54
N SER A 228 -4.44 -7.08 9.54
CA SER A 228 -4.65 -6.24 8.35
C SER A 228 -5.31 -4.91 8.71
N HIS A 229 -6.33 -4.92 9.57
CA HIS A 229 -6.95 -3.70 10.11
C HIS A 229 -5.93 -2.83 10.84
N TYR A 230 -5.20 -3.41 11.81
CA TYR A 230 -4.21 -2.69 12.61
C TYR A 230 -3.17 -1.98 11.74
N LEU A 231 -2.58 -2.70 10.78
CA LEU A 231 -1.55 -2.13 9.90
C LEU A 231 -2.12 -1.04 8.97
N SER A 232 -3.33 -1.24 8.43
CA SER A 232 -4.01 -0.24 7.60
C SER A 232 -4.23 1.06 8.37
N GLU A 233 -4.79 0.97 9.57
CA GLU A 233 -5.07 2.13 10.41
C GLU A 233 -3.79 2.82 10.89
N LEU A 234 -2.76 2.04 11.24
CA LEU A 234 -1.44 2.56 11.60
C LEU A 234 -0.87 3.44 10.47
N ILE A 235 -0.84 2.92 9.25
CA ILE A 235 -0.33 3.65 8.08
C ILE A 235 -1.21 4.89 7.80
N THR A 236 -2.53 4.77 7.92
CA THR A 236 -3.45 5.91 7.72
C THR A 236 -3.18 7.02 8.73
N HIS A 237 -2.91 6.69 10.00
CA HIS A 237 -2.51 7.68 11.01
C HIS A 237 -1.19 8.38 10.66
N LEU A 238 -0.21 7.65 10.12
CA LEU A 238 1.05 8.24 9.64
C LEU A 238 0.80 9.19 8.46
N PHE A 239 -0.07 8.84 7.52
CA PHE A 239 -0.48 9.73 6.43
C PHE A 239 -1.16 11.01 6.92
N GLN A 240 -1.81 10.96 8.08
CA GLN A 240 -2.43 12.11 8.74
C GLN A 240 -1.43 12.93 9.57
N GLY A 241 -0.13 12.64 9.47
CA GLY A 241 0.95 13.39 10.12
C GLY A 241 1.20 13.01 11.59
N ARG A 242 0.61 11.91 12.09
CA ARG A 242 0.93 11.42 13.43
C ARG A 242 2.27 10.70 13.44
N THR A 243 2.96 10.77 14.56
CA THR A 243 4.14 9.94 14.81
C THR A 243 3.75 8.47 15.01
N LEU A 244 4.72 7.58 14.83
CA LEU A 244 4.51 6.14 15.06
C LEU A 244 4.02 5.85 16.48
N ASP A 245 4.56 6.54 17.48
CA ASP A 245 4.18 6.36 18.89
C ASP A 245 2.75 6.84 19.17
N GLU A 246 2.35 7.98 18.60
CA GLU A 246 0.97 8.47 18.70
C GLU A 246 -0.02 7.49 18.05
N ALA A 247 0.29 7.01 16.84
CA ALA A 247 -0.54 6.03 16.15
C ALA A 247 -0.65 4.71 16.95
N ARG A 248 0.46 4.18 17.43
CA ARG A 248 0.48 2.99 18.31
C ARG A 248 -0.32 3.20 19.60
N HIS A 249 -0.23 4.38 20.21
CA HIS A 249 -0.98 4.71 21.43
C HIS A 249 -2.49 4.72 21.16
N ILE A 250 -2.94 5.27 20.02
CA ILE A 250 -4.36 5.24 19.63
C ILE A 250 -4.83 3.79 19.45
N LEU A 251 -4.12 3.01 18.66
CA LEU A 251 -4.45 1.62 18.38
C LEU A 251 -4.41 0.70 19.61
N SER A 252 -3.59 1.04 20.60
CA SER A 252 -3.51 0.27 21.87
C SER A 252 -4.76 0.37 22.74
N LYS A 253 -5.66 1.32 22.45
CA LYS A 253 -6.93 1.50 23.17
C LYS A 253 -8.08 0.72 22.51
N GLN A 254 -7.86 0.18 21.33
CA GLN A 254 -8.87 -0.61 20.63
C GLN A 254 -9.02 -2.00 21.27
N THR A 255 -10.22 -2.55 21.12
CA THR A 255 -10.52 -3.92 21.55
C THR A 255 -10.40 -4.86 20.36
N TRP A 256 -9.61 -5.92 20.52
CA TRP A 256 -9.39 -6.94 19.52
C TRP A 256 -10.07 -8.24 19.98
N SER A 257 -10.67 -8.97 19.04
CA SER A 257 -11.44 -10.19 19.36
C SER A 257 -10.54 -11.42 19.52
N ASP A 258 -9.42 -11.46 18.78
CA ASP A 258 -8.47 -12.57 18.85
C ASP A 258 -7.42 -12.33 19.96
N PRO A 259 -7.26 -13.28 20.92
CA PRO A 259 -6.25 -13.15 21.96
C PRO A 259 -4.81 -13.03 21.44
N ALA A 260 -4.50 -13.64 20.28
CA ALA A 260 -3.17 -13.56 19.70
C ALA A 260 -2.89 -12.14 19.16
N THR A 261 -3.90 -11.42 18.69
CA THR A 261 -3.75 -10.00 18.33
C THR A 261 -3.27 -9.18 19.53
N HIS A 262 -3.88 -9.37 20.70
CA HIS A 262 -3.43 -8.69 21.93
C HIS A 262 -1.99 -9.02 22.30
N ALA A 263 -1.59 -10.29 22.20
CA ALA A 263 -0.22 -10.73 22.51
C ALA A 263 0.79 -10.08 21.57
N LEU A 264 0.54 -10.11 20.26
CA LEU A 264 1.40 -9.47 19.25
C LEU A 264 1.55 -7.96 19.47
N LEU A 265 0.47 -7.26 19.83
CA LEU A 265 0.50 -5.82 20.07
C LEU A 265 1.30 -5.45 21.33
N ILE A 266 1.32 -6.33 22.35
CA ILE A 266 2.17 -6.16 23.55
C ILE A 266 3.65 -6.33 23.18
N GLU A 267 3.99 -7.35 22.38
CA GLU A 267 5.35 -7.57 21.89
C GLU A 267 5.84 -6.40 21.04
N LEU A 268 5.00 -5.88 20.13
CA LEU A 268 5.33 -4.73 19.28
C LEU A 268 5.59 -3.44 20.07
N LYS A 269 5.02 -3.28 21.29
CA LYS A 269 5.32 -2.15 22.17
C LYS A 269 6.74 -2.19 22.75
N GLY A 270 7.34 -3.36 22.84
CA GLY A 270 8.71 -3.57 23.35
C GLY A 270 9.79 -3.52 22.28
N LEU A 271 9.41 -3.48 20.98
CA LEU A 271 10.36 -3.41 19.87
C LEU A 271 10.70 -1.94 19.60
N ASP A 272 11.93 -1.56 19.88
CA ASP A 272 12.52 -0.33 19.37
C ASP A 272 12.67 -0.44 17.84
N ALA A 273 12.47 0.68 17.13
CA ALA A 273 12.63 0.75 15.67
C ALA A 273 14.03 0.32 15.19
N THR A 274 15.00 0.26 16.09
CA THR A 274 16.37 -0.23 15.85
C THR A 274 16.52 -1.75 15.98
N ALA A 275 15.47 -2.47 16.41
CA ALA A 275 15.50 -3.92 16.66
C ALA A 275 14.91 -4.76 15.51
N ILE A 276 14.57 -4.10 14.38
CA ILE A 276 14.03 -4.77 13.18
C ILE A 276 15.17 -4.92 12.12
#